data_057a320f2070e7e8fc7dcb2c9a3ae656
#
_entry.id   057a320f2070e7e8fc7dcb2c9a3ae656
#
_cell.length_a   1.000
_cell.length_b   1.000
_cell.length_c   1.000
_cell.angle_alpha   90.00
_cell.angle_beta   90.00
_cell.angle_gamma   90.00
#
_symmetry.space_group_name_H-M   'P 1'
#
loop_
_entity.id
_entity.type
_entity.pdbx_description
1 polymer ?
#
loop_
_entity_poly.entity_id
_entity_poly.type
_entity_poly.pdbx_seq_one_letter_code
_entity_poly.pdbx_strand_id
1 'polypeptide(L)'
;MDIYDVKEMFSRYYVDSDIAQQNIPSKWSVKIHDNGKALLLVMVQNCNKMVLDNLINMGSVGMSHIWIELEGPHEVVIPLPGTNRSLPTRYWYILPHQVDSYLVRILFKLAGVSSKIVRNVSVGGDPKGTRLGEVCEGDSVAEKYNWEEVIQFYPKPDIVTGSQRFYRKYGVRESSAHARCESHFLGDGTVSLNATPDSTVGKLGFGTSLSGFSNPVWVKHCRVKYQVSYF
;
A
#
# COMPACT_ATOMS: atom_id res chain seq x y z
N MET A 1 8.90 14.54 3.49
CA MET A 1 7.47 14.51 3.87
C MET A 1 7.36 13.96 5.27
N ASP A 2 6.64 14.62 6.13
CA ASP A 2 6.33 14.18 7.50
C ASP A 2 4.86 13.80 7.59
N ILE A 3 4.57 12.65 8.16
CA ILE A 3 3.21 12.13 8.37
C ILE A 3 3.02 11.77 9.85
N TYR A 4 1.85 12.11 10.40
CA TYR A 4 1.55 12.02 11.82
C TYR A 4 0.31 11.18 12.06
N ASP A 5 0.31 10.41 13.14
CA ASP A 5 -0.77 9.53 13.59
C ASP A 5 -1.30 8.65 12.44
N VAL A 6 -0.40 7.87 11.87
CA VAL A 6 -0.70 6.98 10.76
C VAL A 6 -1.30 5.70 11.29
N LYS A 7 -2.48 5.37 10.79
CA LYS A 7 -3.10 4.06 10.90
C LYS A 7 -3.04 3.40 9.53
N GLU A 8 -2.45 2.25 9.44
CA GLU A 8 -2.18 1.59 8.17
C GLU A 8 -2.54 0.11 8.24
N MET A 9 -2.96 -0.41 7.11
CA MET A 9 -3.23 -1.81 6.86
C MET A 9 -2.42 -2.28 5.68
N PHE A 10 -1.63 -3.31 5.89
CA PHE A 10 -1.12 -4.13 4.82
C PHE A 10 -1.88 -5.44 4.77
N SER A 11 -2.47 -5.75 3.62
CA SER A 11 -3.19 -6.99 3.39
C SER A 11 -2.62 -7.71 2.19
N ARG A 12 -2.44 -9.01 2.30
CA ARG A 12 -1.90 -9.88 1.25
C ARG A 12 -2.96 -10.86 0.82
N TYR A 13 -3.19 -10.94 -0.48
CA TYR A 13 -4.14 -11.85 -1.07
C TYR A 13 -3.46 -12.64 -2.20
N TYR A 14 -3.72 -13.93 -2.25
CA TYR A 14 -3.35 -14.75 -3.39
C TYR A 14 -4.54 -14.84 -4.33
N VAL A 15 -4.32 -14.46 -5.57
CA VAL A 15 -5.35 -14.26 -6.58
C VAL A 15 -5.01 -15.03 -7.85
N ASP A 16 -6.00 -15.22 -8.70
CA ASP A 16 -5.80 -15.86 -10.00
C ASP A 16 -4.75 -15.09 -10.81
N SER A 17 -3.75 -15.82 -11.34
CA SER A 17 -2.63 -15.22 -12.06
C SER A 17 -3.04 -14.61 -13.39
N ASP A 18 -4.01 -15.20 -14.09
CA ASP A 18 -4.48 -14.72 -15.39
C ASP A 18 -5.26 -13.43 -15.22
N ILE A 19 -6.10 -13.35 -14.18
CA ILE A 19 -6.82 -12.13 -13.83
C ILE A 19 -5.83 -11.02 -13.44
N ALA A 20 -4.83 -11.33 -12.63
CA ALA A 20 -3.79 -10.37 -12.27
C ALA A 20 -3.02 -9.88 -13.51
N GLN A 21 -2.66 -10.78 -14.42
CA GLN A 21 -1.94 -10.46 -15.67
C GLN A 21 -2.76 -9.55 -16.59
N GLN A 22 -4.07 -9.71 -16.68
CA GLN A 22 -4.95 -8.85 -17.48
C GLN A 22 -5.00 -7.41 -16.98
N ASN A 23 -4.67 -7.16 -15.71
CA ASN A 23 -4.70 -5.84 -15.10
C ASN A 23 -3.36 -5.09 -15.16
N ILE A 24 -2.33 -5.69 -15.75
CA ILE A 24 -1.04 -5.06 -15.98
C ILE A 24 -0.72 -5.00 -17.47
N PRO A 25 0.16 -4.07 -17.92
CA PRO A 25 0.62 -4.06 -19.31
C PRO A 25 1.34 -5.36 -19.69
N SER A 26 1.11 -5.85 -20.91
CA SER A 26 1.66 -7.10 -21.42
C SER A 26 3.19 -7.20 -21.45
N LYS A 27 3.89 -6.06 -21.34
CA LYS A 27 5.36 -6.02 -21.23
C LYS A 27 5.87 -6.48 -19.85
N TRP A 28 5.00 -6.65 -18.86
CA TRP A 28 5.33 -7.12 -17.52
C TRP A 28 4.71 -8.50 -17.29
N SER A 29 5.44 -9.36 -16.59
CA SER A 29 4.94 -10.67 -16.16
C SER A 29 4.60 -10.65 -14.68
N VAL A 30 3.44 -11.15 -14.32
CA VAL A 30 3.06 -11.38 -12.93
C VAL A 30 3.90 -12.52 -12.36
N LYS A 31 4.38 -12.34 -11.13
CA LYS A 31 5.08 -13.43 -10.43
C LYS A 31 4.08 -14.48 -9.96
N ILE A 32 4.30 -15.71 -10.40
CA ILE A 32 3.52 -16.87 -9.99
C ILE A 32 4.23 -17.53 -8.81
N HIS A 33 3.51 -17.68 -7.69
CA HIS A 33 4.00 -18.34 -6.49
C HIS A 33 3.79 -19.86 -6.56
N ASP A 34 4.36 -20.60 -5.59
CA ASP A 34 4.29 -22.07 -5.54
C ASP A 34 2.87 -22.65 -5.51
N ASN A 35 1.91 -21.82 -5.08
CA ASN A 35 0.48 -22.18 -5.10
C ASN A 35 -0.21 -21.91 -6.45
N GLY A 36 0.53 -21.54 -7.49
CA GLY A 36 0.01 -21.21 -8.82
C GLY A 36 -0.70 -19.86 -8.91
N LYS A 37 -0.61 -19.01 -7.89
CA LYS A 37 -1.33 -17.74 -7.78
C LYS A 37 -0.40 -16.55 -7.80
N ALA A 38 -0.93 -15.39 -8.15
CA ALA A 38 -0.27 -14.09 -8.03
C ALA A 38 -0.47 -13.50 -6.63
N LEU A 39 0.50 -12.73 -6.15
CA LEU A 39 0.38 -11.98 -4.90
C LEU A 39 -0.12 -10.56 -5.18
N LEU A 40 -1.23 -10.23 -4.55
CA LEU A 40 -1.78 -8.89 -4.45
C LEU A 40 -1.46 -8.33 -3.06
N LEU A 41 -0.90 -7.14 -3.01
CA LEU A 41 -0.73 -6.39 -1.79
C LEU A 41 -1.64 -5.17 -1.82
N VAL A 42 -2.43 -5.00 -0.78
CA VAL A 42 -3.29 -3.83 -0.59
C VAL A 42 -2.83 -3.11 0.68
N MET A 43 -2.59 -1.82 0.57
CA MET A 43 -2.35 -0.94 1.68
C MET A 43 -3.47 0.09 1.76
N VAL A 44 -4.13 0.17 2.90
CA VAL A 44 -5.06 1.24 3.23
C VAL A 44 -4.48 2.01 4.40
N GLN A 45 -4.37 3.31 4.28
CA GLN A 45 -3.82 4.15 5.34
C GLN A 45 -4.61 5.45 5.50
N ASN A 46 -4.60 5.93 6.72
CA ASN A 46 -5.10 7.25 7.07
C ASN A 46 -4.10 7.92 8.01
N CYS A 47 -3.77 9.18 7.75
CA CYS A 47 -2.96 10.00 8.64
C CYS A 47 -3.73 11.26 9.04
N ASN A 48 -3.57 11.70 10.28
CA ASN A 48 -4.23 12.90 10.76
C ASN A 48 -3.61 14.17 10.21
N LYS A 49 -2.32 14.11 9.85
CA LYS A 49 -1.62 15.26 9.30
C LYS A 49 -0.49 14.79 8.38
N MET A 50 -0.41 15.42 7.21
CA MET A 50 0.68 15.25 6.27
C MET A 50 1.30 16.62 5.95
N VAL A 51 2.64 16.71 6.02
CA VAL A 51 3.39 17.95 5.76
C VAL A 51 4.48 17.66 4.73
N LEU A 52 4.49 18.40 3.63
CA LEU A 52 5.52 18.31 2.60
C LEU A 52 6.60 19.36 2.86
N ASP A 53 7.85 18.90 2.99
CA ASP A 53 9.08 19.69 3.12
C ASP A 53 9.00 20.79 4.20
N ASN A 54 8.28 20.52 5.29
CA ASN A 54 7.99 21.44 6.40
C ASN A 54 7.25 22.72 6.01
N LEU A 55 6.73 22.82 4.79
CA LEU A 55 6.13 24.03 4.25
C LEU A 55 4.64 23.87 3.97
N ILE A 56 4.22 22.76 3.38
CA ILE A 56 2.85 22.59 2.92
C ILE A 56 2.13 21.60 3.84
N ASN A 57 1.21 22.11 4.64
CA ASN A 57 0.31 21.29 5.44
C ASN A 57 -0.87 20.83 4.57
N MET A 58 -0.96 19.52 4.33
CA MET A 58 -2.00 18.91 3.50
C MET A 58 -3.20 18.40 4.32
N GLY A 59 -3.17 18.60 5.64
CA GLY A 59 -4.23 18.13 6.54
C GLY A 59 -4.26 16.61 6.71
N SER A 60 -5.43 16.09 7.03
CA SER A 60 -5.69 14.66 7.07
C SER A 60 -5.77 14.10 5.66
N VAL A 61 -5.17 12.92 5.46
CA VAL A 61 -5.13 12.25 4.15
C VAL A 61 -5.36 10.77 4.34
N GLY A 62 -6.32 10.25 3.58
CA GLY A 62 -6.54 8.83 3.40
C GLY A 62 -6.06 8.36 2.03
N MET A 63 -5.40 7.20 2.00
CA MET A 63 -4.87 6.62 0.76
C MET A 63 -5.07 5.11 0.74
N SER A 64 -5.40 4.57 -0.45
CA SER A 64 -5.34 3.14 -0.71
C SER A 64 -4.41 2.88 -1.89
N HIS A 65 -3.56 1.87 -1.73
CA HIS A 65 -2.58 1.45 -2.71
C HIS A 65 -2.75 -0.03 -2.99
N ILE A 66 -2.77 -0.39 -4.26
CA ILE A 66 -2.94 -1.77 -4.70
C ILE A 66 -1.75 -2.11 -5.59
N TRP A 67 -1.03 -3.18 -5.23
CA TRP A 67 0.18 -3.61 -5.92
C TRP A 67 0.06 -5.08 -6.33
N ILE A 68 0.48 -5.38 -7.55
CA ILE A 68 0.58 -6.74 -8.08
C ILE A 68 2.06 -7.08 -8.16
N GLU A 69 2.49 -8.21 -7.57
CA GLU A 69 3.89 -8.63 -7.62
C GLU A 69 4.26 -9.10 -9.02
N LEU A 70 5.40 -8.59 -9.51
CA LEU A 70 5.94 -8.90 -10.82
C LEU A 70 7.14 -9.83 -10.72
N GLU A 71 7.38 -10.59 -11.78
CA GLU A 71 8.68 -11.18 -12.02
C GLU A 71 9.71 -10.08 -12.26
N GLY A 72 10.75 -10.09 -11.47
CA GLY A 72 11.83 -9.13 -11.64
C GLY A 72 12.75 -9.53 -12.78
N PRO A 73 13.35 -8.55 -13.50
CA PRO A 73 14.36 -8.86 -14.49
C PRO A 73 15.64 -9.47 -13.89
N HIS A 74 15.93 -9.23 -12.60
CA HIS A 74 17.09 -9.78 -11.87
C HIS A 74 16.85 -9.72 -10.37
N GLU A 75 17.40 -10.68 -9.62
CA GLU A 75 17.52 -10.54 -8.17
C GLU A 75 18.53 -9.43 -7.84
N VAL A 76 18.04 -8.29 -7.43
CA VAL A 76 18.89 -7.25 -6.86
C VAL A 76 18.79 -7.33 -5.35
N VAL A 77 19.89 -7.67 -4.73
CA VAL A 77 20.03 -7.68 -3.29
C VAL A 77 20.42 -6.28 -2.83
N ILE A 78 19.54 -5.61 -2.09
CA ILE A 78 19.82 -4.27 -1.57
C ILE A 78 20.35 -4.39 -0.16
N PRO A 79 21.60 -3.92 0.11
CA PRO A 79 22.12 -3.91 1.46
C PRO A 79 21.31 -2.93 2.33
N LEU A 80 20.91 -3.36 3.51
CA LEU A 80 20.30 -2.48 4.49
C LEU A 80 21.36 -1.62 5.14
N PRO A 81 21.29 -0.28 5.06
CA PRO A 81 22.25 0.61 5.67
C PRO A 81 22.43 0.30 7.17
N GLY A 82 23.68 0.13 7.61
CA GLY A 82 24.02 -0.13 9.02
C GLY A 82 23.78 -1.56 9.49
N THR A 83 23.53 -2.50 8.58
CA THR A 83 23.37 -3.93 8.91
C THR A 83 24.10 -4.82 7.90
N ASN A 84 24.48 -6.04 8.32
CA ASN A 84 24.99 -7.08 7.41
C ASN A 84 23.86 -7.85 6.69
N ARG A 85 22.64 -7.32 6.69
CA ARG A 85 21.48 -7.94 6.07
C ARG A 85 21.18 -7.29 4.73
N SER A 86 20.75 -8.10 3.80
CA SER A 86 20.27 -7.70 2.50
C SER A 86 18.83 -8.19 2.33
N LEU A 87 18.01 -7.40 1.67
CA LEU A 87 16.64 -7.80 1.31
C LEU A 87 16.57 -8.07 -0.19
N PRO A 88 15.92 -9.17 -0.61
CA PRO A 88 15.61 -9.37 -2.02
C PRO A 88 14.69 -8.22 -2.47
N THR A 89 15.03 -7.64 -3.62
CA THR A 89 14.18 -6.61 -4.20
C THR A 89 12.92 -7.26 -4.75
N ARG A 90 11.77 -6.76 -4.33
CA ARG A 90 10.49 -7.13 -4.92
C ARG A 90 10.08 -6.10 -5.95
N TYR A 91 9.49 -6.57 -7.03
CA TYR A 91 8.99 -5.74 -8.11
C TYR A 91 7.47 -5.70 -8.07
N TRP A 92 6.92 -4.51 -8.23
CA TRP A 92 5.50 -4.30 -8.11
C TRP A 92 4.97 -3.46 -9.26
N TYR A 93 3.85 -3.85 -9.81
CA TYR A 93 3.04 -2.96 -10.62
C TYR A 93 2.00 -2.27 -9.74
N ILE A 94 1.98 -0.95 -9.78
CA ILE A 94 1.05 -0.17 -8.97
C ILE A 94 -0.17 0.19 -9.81
N LEU A 95 -1.34 -0.19 -9.32
CA LEU A 95 -2.60 0.32 -9.81
C LEU A 95 -2.80 1.79 -9.40
N PRO A 96 -3.72 2.54 -10.04
CA PRO A 96 -3.96 3.93 -9.64
C PRO A 96 -4.25 4.04 -8.14
N HIS A 97 -3.48 4.88 -7.46
CA HIS A 97 -3.70 5.15 -6.04
C HIS A 97 -5.08 5.80 -5.83
N GLN A 98 -5.82 5.31 -4.86
CA GLN A 98 -7.04 5.96 -4.40
C GLN A 98 -6.67 6.96 -3.30
N VAL A 99 -7.05 8.22 -3.45
CA VAL A 99 -6.73 9.28 -2.49
C VAL A 99 -7.97 10.15 -2.24
N ASP A 100 -8.19 10.56 -1.01
CA ASP A 100 -9.31 11.42 -0.64
C ASP A 100 -8.95 12.92 -0.61
N SER A 101 -7.69 13.25 -0.91
CA SER A 101 -7.19 14.63 -0.98
C SER A 101 -6.90 15.07 -2.40
N TYR A 102 -7.54 16.13 -2.87
CA TYR A 102 -7.25 16.73 -4.17
C TYR A 102 -5.82 17.25 -4.28
N LEU A 103 -5.29 17.81 -3.21
CA LEU A 103 -3.92 18.33 -3.19
C LEU A 103 -2.91 17.17 -3.37
N VAL A 104 -3.08 16.06 -2.65
CA VAL A 104 -2.24 14.86 -2.81
C VAL A 104 -2.38 14.30 -4.22
N ARG A 105 -3.58 14.28 -4.79
CA ARG A 105 -3.78 13.84 -6.18
C ARG A 105 -3.01 14.71 -7.17
N ILE A 106 -3.03 16.04 -7.00
CA ILE A 106 -2.26 16.96 -7.85
C ILE A 106 -0.76 16.67 -7.75
N LEU A 107 -0.24 16.54 -6.53
CA LEU A 107 1.17 16.22 -6.29
C LEU A 107 1.56 14.86 -6.91
N PHE A 108 0.71 13.85 -6.76
CA PHE A 108 0.91 12.56 -7.41
C PHE A 108 0.97 12.68 -8.94
N LYS A 109 0.04 13.45 -9.52
CA LYS A 109 0.02 13.70 -10.97
C LYS A 109 1.30 14.41 -11.45
N LEU A 110 1.76 15.43 -10.72
CA LEU A 110 3.01 16.13 -11.02
C LEU A 110 4.23 15.20 -10.90
N ALA A 111 4.24 14.31 -9.92
CA ALA A 111 5.24 13.27 -9.78
C ALA A 111 5.04 12.11 -10.79
N GLY A 112 4.05 12.20 -11.69
CA GLY A 112 3.69 11.18 -12.67
C GLY A 112 3.14 9.90 -12.02
N VAL A 113 2.56 9.99 -10.82
CA VAL A 113 1.87 8.91 -10.13
C VAL A 113 0.42 8.87 -10.58
N SER A 114 -0.03 7.72 -11.09
CA SER A 114 -1.45 7.55 -11.41
C SER A 114 -2.27 7.51 -10.12
N SER A 115 -3.31 8.32 -10.06
CA SER A 115 -4.18 8.40 -8.88
C SER A 115 -5.63 8.71 -9.26
N LYS A 116 -6.54 8.16 -8.47
CA LYS A 116 -7.98 8.38 -8.55
C LYS A 116 -8.42 9.07 -7.26
N ILE A 117 -9.26 10.10 -7.40
CA ILE A 117 -9.90 10.71 -6.23
C ILE A 117 -11.05 9.82 -5.77
N VAL A 118 -11.13 9.60 -4.48
CA VAL A 118 -12.26 8.94 -3.81
C VAL A 118 -12.80 9.87 -2.74
N ARG A 119 -14.01 9.62 -2.24
CA ARG A 119 -14.63 10.50 -1.26
C ARG A 119 -13.95 10.43 0.09
N ASN A 120 -13.61 9.21 0.52
CA ASN A 120 -12.98 8.96 1.82
C ASN A 120 -12.19 7.66 1.79
N VAL A 121 -11.07 7.66 2.48
CA VAL A 121 -10.34 6.46 2.86
C VAL A 121 -10.12 6.52 4.36
N SER A 122 -10.61 5.54 5.09
CA SER A 122 -10.50 5.51 6.54
C SER A 122 -9.97 4.19 7.05
N VAL A 123 -9.24 4.27 8.15
CA VAL A 123 -8.84 3.13 8.97
C VAL A 123 -9.22 3.45 10.40
N GLY A 124 -10.20 2.72 10.93
CA GLY A 124 -10.74 2.89 12.27
C GLY A 124 -10.46 1.72 13.19
N GLY A 125 -10.92 1.82 14.43
CA GLY A 125 -10.83 0.78 15.45
C GLY A 125 -9.64 0.91 16.39
N ASP A 126 -9.61 -0.02 17.37
CA ASP A 126 -8.55 -0.09 18.38
C ASP A 126 -7.31 -0.76 17.79
N PRO A 127 -6.09 -0.27 18.08
CA PRO A 127 -4.85 -0.96 17.75
C PRO A 127 -4.78 -2.42 18.22
N LYS A 128 -5.44 -2.74 19.33
CA LYS A 128 -5.45 -4.07 19.96
C LYS A 128 -6.73 -4.88 19.73
N GLY A 129 -7.65 -4.36 18.91
CA GLY A 129 -8.96 -4.98 18.70
C GLY A 129 -9.36 -5.06 17.23
N THR A 130 -10.65 -5.22 17.02
CA THR A 130 -11.23 -5.24 15.68
C THR A 130 -11.00 -3.90 14.98
N ARG A 131 -10.51 -3.94 13.77
CA ARG A 131 -10.33 -2.76 12.93
C ARG A 131 -11.18 -2.84 11.68
N LEU A 132 -11.50 -1.68 11.16
CA LEU A 132 -12.25 -1.50 9.93
C LEU A 132 -11.48 -0.55 9.03
N GLY A 133 -11.29 -0.94 7.77
CA GLY A 133 -10.82 -0.06 6.71
C GLY A 133 -11.90 0.10 5.66
N GLU A 134 -12.10 1.31 5.18
CA GLU A 134 -13.10 1.58 4.16
C GLU A 134 -12.57 2.53 3.10
N VAL A 135 -12.94 2.25 1.84
CA VAL A 135 -12.76 3.15 0.71
C VAL A 135 -14.13 3.48 0.16
N CYS A 136 -14.49 4.77 0.18
CA CYS A 136 -15.79 5.25 -0.30
C CYS A 136 -15.64 5.92 -1.66
N GLU A 137 -16.36 5.37 -2.66
CA GLU A 137 -16.54 5.98 -3.96
C GLU A 137 -17.96 6.58 -4.02
N GLY A 138 -18.07 7.90 -4.15
CA GLY A 138 -19.34 8.60 -3.99
C GLY A 138 -19.92 8.42 -2.58
N ASP A 139 -21.21 8.12 -2.47
CA ASP A 139 -21.91 8.00 -1.18
C ASP A 139 -21.90 6.58 -0.59
N SER A 140 -21.34 5.61 -1.32
CA SER A 140 -21.31 4.21 -0.91
C SER A 140 -19.90 3.74 -0.55
N VAL A 141 -19.83 2.76 0.36
CA VAL A 141 -18.59 2.03 0.64
C VAL A 141 -18.34 1.07 -0.52
N ALA A 142 -17.28 1.33 -1.26
CA ALA A 142 -16.87 0.54 -2.42
C ALA A 142 -15.98 -0.65 -2.01
N GLU A 143 -15.16 -0.47 -0.99
CA GLU A 143 -14.26 -1.49 -0.47
C GLU A 143 -14.30 -1.45 1.06
N LYS A 144 -14.58 -2.60 1.68
CA LYS A 144 -14.63 -2.75 3.13
C LYS A 144 -13.70 -3.86 3.58
N TYR A 145 -12.79 -3.50 4.44
CA TYR A 145 -11.78 -4.37 5.03
C TYR A 145 -12.13 -4.59 6.50
N ASN A 146 -12.38 -5.84 6.90
CA ASN A 146 -12.65 -6.20 8.28
C ASN A 146 -11.51 -7.07 8.80
N TRP A 147 -10.89 -6.67 9.91
CA TRP A 147 -9.98 -7.55 10.64
C TRP A 147 -10.77 -8.32 11.67
N GLU A 148 -10.57 -9.61 11.63
CA GLU A 148 -11.27 -10.52 12.54
C GLU A 148 -10.47 -10.71 13.84
N GLU A 149 -9.13 -10.64 13.75
CA GLU A 149 -8.29 -10.86 14.91
C GLU A 149 -6.93 -10.19 14.75
N VAL A 150 -6.50 -9.41 15.74
CA VAL A 150 -5.12 -8.96 15.88
C VAL A 150 -4.45 -9.85 16.91
N ILE A 151 -3.62 -10.80 16.45
CA ILE A 151 -3.06 -11.85 17.28
C ILE A 151 -2.01 -11.28 18.23
N GLN A 152 -1.23 -10.30 17.80
CA GLN A 152 -0.20 -9.69 18.61
C GLN A 152 0.19 -8.31 18.11
N PHE A 153 0.30 -7.36 19.05
CA PHE A 153 0.84 -6.02 18.79
C PHE A 153 2.16 -5.86 19.56
N TYR A 154 3.24 -5.58 18.86
CA TYR A 154 4.56 -5.43 19.47
C TYR A 154 5.25 -4.15 19.00
N PRO A 155 6.01 -3.47 19.90
CA PRO A 155 6.79 -2.32 19.51
C PRO A 155 7.90 -2.75 18.55
N LYS A 156 8.14 -1.96 17.49
CA LYS A 156 9.27 -2.11 16.60
C LYS A 156 10.26 -0.98 16.76
N PRO A 157 11.55 -1.21 16.49
CA PRO A 157 12.56 -0.16 16.52
C PRO A 157 12.24 0.96 15.51
N ASP A 158 12.66 2.17 15.83
CA ASP A 158 12.31 3.44 15.19
C ASP A 158 12.69 3.61 13.70
N ILE A 159 13.33 2.62 13.09
CA ILE A 159 13.78 2.71 11.70
C ILE A 159 13.18 1.58 10.90
N VAL A 160 12.28 1.96 9.99
CA VAL A 160 11.82 1.07 8.93
C VAL A 160 12.40 1.59 7.63
N THR A 161 13.33 0.84 7.05
CA THR A 161 13.85 1.11 5.72
C THR A 161 13.22 0.11 4.76
N GLY A 162 12.46 0.62 3.79
CA GLY A 162 11.91 -0.19 2.72
C GLY A 162 12.39 0.34 1.39
N SER A 163 12.92 -0.51 0.52
CA SER A 163 13.15 -0.20 -0.89
C SER A 163 12.23 -1.06 -1.72
N GLN A 164 11.45 -0.41 -2.57
CA GLN A 164 10.53 -1.08 -3.46
C GLN A 164 10.66 -0.46 -4.85
N ARG A 165 10.69 -1.29 -5.88
CA ARG A 165 10.69 -0.85 -7.27
C ARG A 165 9.29 -0.89 -7.83
N PHE A 166 8.83 0.25 -8.29
CA PHE A 166 7.49 0.40 -8.82
C PHE A 166 7.54 0.69 -10.31
N TYR A 167 6.78 -0.07 -11.09
CA TYR A 167 6.64 0.09 -12.53
C TYR A 167 5.27 0.65 -12.88
N ARG A 168 5.22 1.46 -13.92
CA ARG A 168 4.01 2.14 -14.38
C ARG A 168 3.79 1.97 -15.88
N LYS A 169 2.58 2.33 -16.30
CA LYS A 169 2.13 2.20 -17.69
C LYS A 169 3.08 2.84 -18.71
N TYR A 170 3.75 3.96 -18.38
CA TYR A 170 4.53 4.77 -19.31
C TYR A 170 6.04 4.79 -19.04
N GLY A 171 6.58 3.80 -18.38
CA GLY A 171 8.02 3.69 -18.18
C GLY A 171 8.40 3.00 -16.88
N VAL A 172 9.66 2.62 -16.80
CA VAL A 172 10.27 2.15 -15.57
C VAL A 172 10.55 3.37 -14.72
N ARG A 173 9.89 3.48 -13.57
CA ARG A 173 10.26 4.45 -12.54
C ARG A 173 10.63 3.67 -11.32
N GLU A 174 11.88 3.78 -10.91
CA GLU A 174 12.30 3.29 -9.63
C GLU A 174 11.95 4.36 -8.59
N SER A 175 11.13 4.01 -7.62
CA SER A 175 10.95 4.83 -6.43
C SER A 175 11.40 4.05 -5.22
N SER A 176 12.25 4.66 -4.42
CA SER A 176 12.60 4.15 -3.10
C SER A 176 11.97 5.04 -2.04
N ALA A 177 11.39 4.42 -1.02
CA ALA A 177 10.88 5.10 0.15
C ALA A 177 11.74 4.73 1.35
N HIS A 178 12.33 5.74 2.00
CA HIS A 178 13.04 5.57 3.27
C HIS A 178 12.19 6.24 4.35
N ALA A 179 11.65 5.44 5.26
CA ALA A 179 10.84 5.92 6.36
C ALA A 179 11.61 5.78 7.68
N ARG A 180 11.68 6.86 8.45
CA ARG A 180 12.07 6.84 9.85
C ARG A 180 10.86 7.17 10.70
N CYS A 181 10.44 6.21 11.52
CA CYS A 181 9.20 6.31 12.28
C CYS A 181 9.46 6.25 13.78
N GLU A 182 8.70 7.05 14.53
CA GLU A 182 8.68 7.08 15.99
C GLU A 182 7.42 6.36 16.50
N SER A 183 7.55 5.63 17.61
CA SER A 183 6.43 4.90 18.24
C SER A 183 5.66 4.04 17.25
N HIS A 184 6.34 3.06 16.71
CA HIS A 184 5.83 2.14 15.72
C HIS A 184 5.35 0.85 16.35
N PHE A 185 4.12 0.46 16.03
CA PHE A 185 3.53 -0.82 16.43
C PHE A 185 3.16 -1.61 15.17
N LEU A 186 3.47 -2.89 15.19
CA LEU A 186 3.14 -3.83 14.13
C LEU A 186 2.35 -4.99 14.73
N GLY A 187 1.27 -5.36 14.08
CA GLY A 187 0.47 -6.52 14.44
C GLY A 187 0.42 -7.55 13.33
N ASP A 188 -0.03 -8.74 13.66
CA ASP A 188 -0.38 -9.80 12.73
C ASP A 188 -1.86 -10.16 12.91
N GLY A 189 -2.56 -10.41 11.82
CA GLY A 189 -3.97 -10.74 11.85
C GLY A 189 -4.50 -11.25 10.52
N THR A 190 -5.74 -11.67 10.53
CA THR A 190 -6.51 -12.01 9.32
C THR A 190 -7.39 -10.83 8.92
N VAL A 191 -7.69 -10.72 7.65
CA VAL A 191 -8.54 -9.68 7.09
C VAL A 191 -9.50 -10.28 6.07
N SER A 192 -10.75 -9.88 6.13
CA SER A 192 -11.71 -10.10 5.07
C SER A 192 -11.92 -8.79 4.29
N LEU A 193 -11.90 -8.90 2.98
CA LEU A 193 -12.16 -7.80 2.05
C LEU A 193 -13.47 -8.07 1.31
N ASN A 194 -14.39 -7.12 1.40
CA ASN A 194 -15.59 -7.07 0.58
C ASN A 194 -15.52 -5.86 -0.33
N ALA A 195 -15.67 -6.07 -1.62
CA ALA A 195 -15.60 -5.02 -2.63
C ALA A 195 -16.79 -5.06 -3.57
N THR A 196 -17.28 -3.90 -3.99
CA THR A 196 -18.28 -3.83 -5.05
C THR A 196 -17.62 -4.14 -6.40
N PRO A 197 -18.33 -4.75 -7.37
CA PRO A 197 -17.74 -5.12 -8.68
C PRO A 197 -17.08 -3.96 -9.42
N ASP A 198 -17.62 -2.75 -9.26
CA ASP A 198 -17.14 -1.55 -9.95
C ASP A 198 -15.99 -0.83 -9.23
N SER A 199 -15.66 -1.24 -8.01
CA SER A 199 -14.52 -0.68 -7.27
C SER A 199 -13.19 -1.03 -7.94
N THR A 200 -12.12 -0.37 -7.52
CA THR A 200 -10.78 -0.67 -8.05
C THR A 200 -10.37 -2.12 -7.76
N VAL A 201 -10.64 -2.62 -6.57
CA VAL A 201 -10.37 -4.03 -6.21
C VAL A 201 -11.36 -4.98 -6.87
N GLY A 202 -12.64 -4.64 -6.92
CA GLY A 202 -13.66 -5.46 -7.56
C GLY A 202 -13.39 -5.73 -9.03
N LYS A 203 -12.87 -4.76 -9.76
CA LYS A 203 -12.45 -4.89 -11.18
C LYS A 203 -11.28 -5.84 -11.41
N LEU A 204 -10.56 -6.21 -10.36
CA LEU A 204 -9.55 -7.25 -10.42
C LEU A 204 -10.16 -8.67 -10.47
N GLY A 205 -11.48 -8.79 -10.52
CA GLY A 205 -12.19 -10.06 -10.68
C GLY A 205 -12.17 -10.95 -9.44
N PHE A 206 -11.91 -10.38 -8.26
CA PHE A 206 -11.77 -11.17 -7.01
C PHE A 206 -13.11 -11.57 -6.38
N GLY A 207 -14.21 -11.39 -7.08
CA GLY A 207 -15.52 -11.58 -6.51
C GLY A 207 -15.85 -10.51 -5.46
N THR A 208 -16.86 -10.77 -4.65
CA THR A 208 -17.31 -9.81 -3.63
C THR A 208 -16.62 -9.99 -2.27
N SER A 209 -15.83 -11.06 -2.08
CA SER A 209 -15.21 -11.37 -0.78
C SER A 209 -13.88 -12.10 -0.94
N LEU A 210 -12.87 -11.62 -0.25
CA LEU A 210 -11.54 -12.22 -0.13
C LEU A 210 -11.11 -12.30 1.32
N SER A 211 -10.46 -13.41 1.67
CA SER A 211 -9.75 -13.53 2.94
C SER A 211 -8.25 -13.47 2.69
N GLY A 212 -7.54 -12.82 3.59
CA GLY A 212 -6.11 -12.62 3.48
C GLY A 212 -5.42 -12.49 4.81
N PHE A 213 -4.11 -12.32 4.73
CA PHE A 213 -3.26 -12.05 5.88
C PHE A 213 -2.97 -10.55 5.96
N SER A 214 -3.02 -9.98 7.15
CA SER A 214 -2.83 -8.55 7.35
C SER A 214 -1.80 -8.23 8.41
N ASN A 215 -1.07 -7.15 8.18
CA ASN A 215 -0.21 -6.52 9.16
C ASN A 215 -0.72 -5.11 9.45
N PRO A 216 -1.54 -4.92 10.48
CA PRO A 216 -1.91 -3.59 10.93
C PRO A 216 -0.71 -2.86 11.52
N VAL A 217 -0.57 -1.59 11.17
CA VAL A 217 0.52 -0.73 11.62
C VAL A 217 -0.07 0.53 12.23
N TRP A 218 0.49 0.97 13.35
CA TRP A 218 0.24 2.28 13.90
C TRP A 218 1.55 3.00 14.16
N VAL A 219 1.63 4.24 13.69
CA VAL A 219 2.84 5.06 13.78
C VAL A 219 2.45 6.45 14.25
N LYS A 220 3.11 6.94 15.29
CA LYS A 220 2.89 8.28 15.80
C LYS A 220 3.40 9.36 14.85
N HIS A 221 4.61 9.17 14.31
CA HIS A 221 5.23 10.08 13.37
C HIS A 221 6.20 9.33 12.46
N CYS A 222 6.14 9.59 11.17
CA CYS A 222 7.12 9.13 10.19
C CYS A 222 7.64 10.28 9.36
N ARG A 223 8.96 10.32 9.20
CA ARG A 223 9.60 11.09 8.13
C ARG A 223 9.92 10.19 6.97
N VAL A 224 9.29 10.45 5.84
CA VAL A 224 9.43 9.65 4.61
C VAL A 224 10.17 10.46 3.56
N LYS A 225 11.26 9.89 3.04
CA LYS A 225 11.97 10.41 1.86
C LYS A 225 11.67 9.51 0.68
N TYR A 226 11.14 10.10 -0.38
CA TYR A 226 10.97 9.44 -1.66
C TYR A 226 12.08 9.86 -2.61
N GLN A 227 12.69 8.89 -3.25
CA GLN A 227 13.57 9.11 -4.39
C GLN A 227 12.92 8.48 -5.62
N VAL A 228 12.81 9.25 -6.69
CA VAL A 228 12.27 8.78 -7.96
C VAL A 228 13.39 8.87 -8.98
N SER A 229 13.79 7.74 -9.51
CA SER A 229 14.73 7.66 -10.62
C SER A 229 13.97 7.46 -11.93
N TYR A 230 14.31 8.24 -12.93
CA TYR A 230 13.79 8.10 -14.29
C TYR A 230 14.87 7.43 -15.12
N PHE A 231 14.51 6.37 -15.83
CA PHE A 231 15.34 5.73 -16.83
C PHE A 231 14.71 5.87 -18.21
#